data_7663bb45a3f6887eda1acb6fcdbe2d63
#
_entry.id   7663bb45a3f6887eda1acb6fcdbe2d63
#
_cell.length_a   1.000
_cell.length_b   1.000
_cell.length_c   1.000
_cell.angle_alpha   90.00
_cell.angle_beta   90.00
_cell.angle_gamma   90.00
#
_symmetry.space_group_name_H-M   'P 1'
#
loop_
_entity.id
_entity.type
_entity.pdbx_description
1 polymer ?
#
loop_
_entity_poly.entity_id
_entity_poly.type
_entity_poly.pdbx_seq_one_letter_code
_entity_poly.pdbx_strand_id
1 'polypeptide(L)'
;MTTKPPKFAPITGEAALAMRQRAGLNQTQFWSRVGIGQSAGSRYESGRNIPRPVQMLLRIAYGAKAQSAKQVEALRPGAGEAV
;
A
#
# COMPACT_ATOMS: atom_id res chain seq x y z
N MET A 1 -22.77 16.47 -7.71
CA MET A 1 -22.12 16.41 -6.42
C MET A 1 -20.81 15.65 -6.52
N THR A 2 -19.76 16.25 -6.09
CA THR A 2 -18.46 15.63 -6.16
C THR A 2 -18.21 14.73 -4.97
N THR A 3 -17.84 13.51 -5.25
CA THR A 3 -17.46 12.58 -4.22
C THR A 3 -15.97 12.69 -4.01
N LYS A 4 -15.56 12.98 -2.80
CA LYS A 4 -14.13 13.03 -2.49
C LYS A 4 -13.56 11.61 -2.55
N PRO A 5 -12.38 11.43 -3.12
CA PRO A 5 -11.73 10.13 -3.05
C PRO A 5 -11.43 9.76 -1.61
N PRO A 6 -11.44 8.49 -1.26
CA PRO A 6 -11.11 8.08 0.10
C PRO A 6 -9.70 8.52 0.46
N LYS A 7 -9.55 8.98 1.70
CA LYS A 7 -8.24 9.36 2.23
C LYS A 7 -7.71 8.21 3.06
N PHE A 8 -6.47 7.86 2.81
CA PHE A 8 -5.78 6.82 3.56
C PHE A 8 -4.63 7.46 4.33
N ALA A 9 -4.39 6.97 5.54
CA ALA A 9 -3.21 7.39 6.29
C ALA A 9 -1.95 6.99 5.50
N PRO A 10 -0.94 7.86 5.46
CA PRO A 10 0.30 7.49 4.77
C PRO A 10 0.93 6.25 5.40
N ILE A 11 1.53 5.42 4.56
CA ILE A 11 2.27 4.26 5.04
C ILE A 11 3.73 4.67 5.14
N THR A 12 4.24 4.71 6.37
CA THR A 12 5.65 4.99 6.64
C THR A 12 6.46 3.70 6.52
N GLY A 13 7.78 3.83 6.46
CA GLY A 13 8.65 2.67 6.50
C GLY A 13 8.44 1.82 7.75
N GLU A 14 8.21 2.47 8.89
CA GLU A 14 7.93 1.79 10.14
C GLU A 14 6.62 0.99 10.05
N ALA A 15 5.58 1.57 9.46
CA ALA A 15 4.32 0.89 9.27
C ALA A 15 4.47 -0.30 8.32
N ALA A 16 5.25 -0.13 7.25
CA ALA A 16 5.52 -1.22 6.30
C ALA A 16 6.27 -2.37 6.98
N LEU A 17 7.25 -2.04 7.81
CA LEU A 17 7.98 -3.05 8.58
C LEU A 17 7.03 -3.84 9.48
N ALA A 18 6.12 -3.17 10.17
CA ALA A 18 5.13 -3.83 11.01
C ALA A 18 4.21 -4.74 10.19
N MET A 19 3.79 -4.30 9.01
CA MET A 19 2.99 -5.12 8.10
C MET A 19 3.76 -6.38 7.70
N ARG A 20 5.04 -6.23 7.40
CA ARG A 20 5.89 -7.36 7.02
C ARG A 20 6.01 -8.38 8.16
N GLN A 21 6.24 -7.89 9.36
CA GLN A 21 6.37 -8.75 10.53
C GLN A 21 5.07 -9.50 10.81
N ARG A 22 3.92 -8.84 10.69
CA ARG A 22 2.63 -9.49 10.86
C ARG A 22 2.37 -10.55 9.82
N ALA A 23 2.86 -10.32 8.59
CA ALA A 23 2.70 -11.28 7.50
C ALA A 23 3.67 -12.45 7.61
N GLY A 24 4.68 -12.36 8.47
CA GLY A 24 5.68 -13.41 8.63
C GLY A 24 6.61 -13.55 7.44
N LEU A 25 6.85 -12.47 6.70
CA LEU A 25 7.66 -12.49 5.49
C LEU A 25 8.99 -11.78 5.71
N ASN A 26 10.02 -12.20 4.95
CA ASN A 26 11.27 -11.46 4.91
C ASN A 26 11.14 -10.28 3.94
N GLN A 27 12.16 -9.41 3.90
CA GLN A 27 12.14 -8.23 3.04
C GLN A 27 11.90 -8.57 1.58
N THR A 28 12.62 -9.54 1.06
CA THR A 28 12.50 -9.92 -0.34
C THR A 28 11.08 -10.41 -0.66
N GLN A 29 10.54 -11.28 0.18
CA GLN A 29 9.21 -11.82 -0.03
C GLN A 29 8.13 -10.74 0.03
N PHE A 30 8.23 -9.88 1.03
CA PHE A 30 7.23 -8.83 1.25
C PHE A 30 7.21 -7.83 0.10
N TRP A 31 8.37 -7.27 -0.23
CA TRP A 31 8.46 -6.20 -1.20
C TRP A 31 8.31 -6.69 -2.64
N SER A 32 8.76 -7.90 -2.94
CA SER A 32 8.64 -8.42 -4.30
C SER A 32 7.19 -8.61 -4.73
N ARG A 33 6.28 -8.86 -3.79
CA ARG A 33 4.86 -9.00 -4.10
C ARG A 33 4.24 -7.72 -4.63
N VAL A 34 4.81 -6.59 -4.29
CA VAL A 34 4.36 -5.30 -4.80
C VAL A 34 5.32 -4.74 -5.85
N GLY A 35 6.17 -5.59 -6.40
CA GLY A 35 7.06 -5.21 -7.49
C GLY A 35 8.27 -4.39 -7.08
N ILE A 36 8.63 -4.41 -5.81
CA ILE A 36 9.74 -3.62 -5.26
C ILE A 36 10.89 -4.57 -4.93
N GLY A 37 12.10 -4.20 -5.39
CA GLY A 37 13.28 -4.99 -5.07
C GLY A 37 13.69 -4.82 -3.61
N GLN A 38 14.48 -5.78 -3.11
CA GLN A 38 14.91 -5.79 -1.71
C GLN A 38 15.68 -4.53 -1.32
N SER A 39 16.54 -4.02 -2.20
CA SER A 39 17.32 -2.82 -1.89
C SER A 39 16.44 -1.62 -1.62
N ALA A 40 15.44 -1.40 -2.47
CA ALA A 40 14.49 -0.30 -2.27
C ALA A 40 13.64 -0.55 -1.03
N GLY A 41 13.17 -1.77 -0.85
CA GLY A 41 12.39 -2.13 0.33
C GLY A 41 13.15 -1.89 1.63
N SER A 42 14.43 -2.24 1.65
CA SER A 42 15.28 -2.00 2.79
C SER A 42 15.40 -0.52 3.12
N ARG A 43 15.54 0.32 2.08
CA ARG A 43 15.62 1.77 2.26
C ARG A 43 14.32 2.35 2.79
N TYR A 44 13.19 1.85 2.32
CA TYR A 44 11.88 2.29 2.81
C TYR A 44 11.71 1.95 4.30
N GLU A 45 12.08 0.73 4.68
CA GLU A 45 12.00 0.31 6.09
C GLU A 45 12.97 1.10 6.98
N SER A 46 14.02 1.64 6.38
CA SER A 46 14.99 2.48 7.12
C SER A 46 14.58 3.94 7.22
N GLY A 47 13.46 4.32 6.63
CA GLY A 47 12.94 5.67 6.79
C GLY A 47 12.76 6.47 5.52
N ARG A 48 13.12 5.94 4.36
CA ARG A 48 12.89 6.64 3.10
C ARG A 48 11.39 6.71 2.81
N ASN A 49 10.94 7.83 2.28
CA ASN A 49 9.53 8.01 1.92
C ASN A 49 9.10 6.98 0.88
N ILE A 50 7.96 6.36 1.12
CA ILE A 50 7.38 5.39 0.20
C ILE A 50 6.52 6.14 -0.80
N PRO A 51 6.75 5.96 -2.12
CA PRO A 51 5.91 6.62 -3.12
C PRO A 51 4.44 6.22 -2.99
N ARG A 52 3.54 7.12 -3.35
CA ARG A 52 2.10 6.85 -3.23
C ARG A 52 1.65 5.59 -3.94
N PRO A 53 2.08 5.32 -5.19
CA PRO A 53 1.67 4.07 -5.84
C PRO A 53 2.08 2.83 -5.07
N VAL A 54 3.24 2.84 -4.44
CA VAL A 54 3.71 1.72 -3.64
C VAL A 54 2.87 1.59 -2.38
N GLN A 55 2.51 2.71 -1.74
CA GLN A 55 1.62 2.68 -0.58
C GLN A 55 0.26 2.07 -0.93
N MET A 56 -0.27 2.40 -2.10
CA MET A 56 -1.53 1.83 -2.58
C MET A 56 -1.43 0.31 -2.71
N LEU A 57 -0.34 -0.16 -3.30
CA LEU A 57 -0.13 -1.60 -3.47
C LEU A 57 0.01 -2.31 -2.12
N LEU A 58 0.70 -1.67 -1.17
CA LEU A 58 0.83 -2.23 0.17
C LEU A 58 -0.51 -2.36 0.87
N ARG A 59 -1.40 -1.38 0.70
CA ARG A 59 -2.74 -1.47 1.28
C ARG A 59 -3.54 -2.61 0.68
N ILE A 60 -3.44 -2.79 -0.62
CA ILE A 60 -4.15 -3.87 -1.32
C ILE A 60 -3.62 -5.23 -0.89
N ALA A 61 -2.29 -5.37 -0.83
CA ALA A 61 -1.68 -6.66 -0.55
C ALA A 61 -1.70 -7.05 0.92
N TYR A 62 -1.52 -6.08 1.82
CA TYR A 62 -1.27 -6.35 3.23
C TYR A 62 -2.16 -5.56 4.19
N GLY A 63 -2.96 -4.65 3.70
CA GLY A 63 -3.85 -3.88 4.54
C GLY A 63 -5.00 -4.72 5.09
N ALA A 64 -5.71 -4.18 6.06
CA ALA A 64 -6.94 -4.81 6.55
C ALA A 64 -7.90 -5.01 5.36
N LYS A 65 -8.68 -6.08 5.43
CA LYS A 65 -9.57 -6.44 4.32
C LYS A 65 -10.45 -5.27 3.87
N ALA A 66 -11.04 -4.57 4.79
CA ALA A 66 -11.90 -3.42 4.47
C ALA A 66 -11.11 -2.31 3.78
N GLN A 67 -9.90 -2.04 4.24
CA GLN A 67 -9.04 -1.01 3.68
C GLN A 67 -8.54 -1.39 2.30
N SER A 68 -8.20 -2.67 2.11
CA SER A 68 -7.78 -3.22 0.82
C SER A 68 -8.91 -3.09 -0.20
N ALA A 69 -10.12 -3.49 0.16
CA ALA A 69 -11.29 -3.39 -0.71
C ALA A 69 -11.56 -1.94 -1.08
N LYS A 70 -11.43 -1.03 -0.12
CA LYS A 70 -11.62 0.40 -0.35
C LYS A 70 -10.61 0.97 -1.34
N GLN A 71 -9.33 0.54 -1.22
CA GLN A 71 -8.28 0.99 -2.13
C GLN A 71 -8.53 0.48 -3.55
N VAL A 72 -8.90 -0.78 -3.70
CA VAL A 72 -9.21 -1.37 -5.00
C VAL A 72 -10.40 -0.64 -5.62
N GLU A 73 -11.45 -0.39 -4.85
CA GLU A 73 -12.62 0.32 -5.34
C GLU A 73 -12.28 1.74 -5.79
N ALA A 74 -11.42 2.43 -5.05
CA ALA A 74 -11.00 3.78 -5.39
C ALA A 74 -10.21 3.83 -6.70
N LEU A 75 -9.54 2.75 -7.08
CA LEU A 75 -8.75 2.68 -8.29
C LEU A 75 -9.56 2.24 -9.51
N ARG A 76 -10.77 1.71 -9.32
CA ARG A 76 -11.56 1.23 -10.44
C ARG A 76 -12.14 2.39 -11.25
N PRO A 77 -12.00 2.33 -12.58
CA PRO A 77 -12.64 3.32 -13.43
C PRO A 77 -14.16 3.24 -13.28
N GLY A 78 -14.80 4.36 -13.21
CA GLY A 78 -16.23 4.43 -13.10
C GLY A 78 -16.79 4.30 -11.69
N ALA A 79 -15.95 3.96 -10.71
CA ALA A 79 -16.39 3.91 -9.32
C ALA A 79 -16.66 5.32 -8.83
N GLY A 80 -17.93 5.66 -8.68
CA GLY A 80 -18.33 7.01 -8.32
C GLY A 80 -18.17 8.03 -9.43
N GLU A 81 -17.87 7.60 -10.64
CA GLU A 81 -17.79 8.48 -11.79
C GLU A 81 -18.97 8.26 -12.70
N ALA A 82 -19.56 9.34 -13.15
CA ALA A 82 -20.55 9.30 -14.19
C ALA A 82 -19.82 9.34 -15.52
N VAL A 83 -19.48 8.22 -16.01
CA VAL A 83 -18.78 8.12 -17.29
C VAL A 83 -19.77 8.14 -18.42
#